data_45c318c44cd906e5a796a8f81815ecfc
#
_entry.id   45c318c44cd906e5a796a8f81815ecfc
#
_cell.length_a   1.000
_cell.length_b   1.000
_cell.length_c   1.000
_cell.angle_alpha   90.00
_cell.angle_beta   90.00
_cell.angle_gamma   90.00
#
_symmetry.space_group_name_H-M   'P 1'
#
loop_
_entity.id
_entity.type
_entity.pdbx_description
1 polymer ?
#
loop_
_entity_poly.entity_id
_entity_poly.type
_entity_poly.pdbx_seq_one_letter_code
_entity_poly.pdbx_strand_id
1 'polypeptide(L)'
;MGAVLDRDSLRIKEAKLFAAVLKWSEAECLRQNLQLNADNKRAVLGGVLGRIRFPLMTVEEFAQGPAQSGILTDRECVSLFLHFTVNPKPPVGFMDVPRWTGKEQTASRYQQIESGWGYSGMSDKVRFMVDHRIYVVGFSLYGSIHGPCEYQVTIQIIHTGSERLLGSNEVSFTSDGSNSTFRVMFKEPIEVQPNTNYTASANLKGFDSHYGTKGMRKVVVECPNGQNVTFQFSYVAGNNNGTSVEGM
;
A
#
# COMPACT_ATOMS: atom_id res chain seq x y z
N MET A 1 0.10 20.67 5.80
CA MET A 1 -1.08 19.91 5.33
C MET A 1 -0.82 19.21 4.00
N GLY A 2 -0.35 19.88 2.95
CA GLY A 2 -0.14 19.29 1.62
C GLY A 2 0.61 17.95 1.64
N ALA A 3 1.76 17.86 2.31
CA ALA A 3 2.55 16.63 2.40
C ALA A 3 1.81 15.44 3.06
N VAL A 4 0.79 15.69 3.88
CA VAL A 4 -0.07 14.64 4.43
C VAL A 4 -1.06 14.14 3.38
N LEU A 5 -1.66 15.05 2.60
CA LEU A 5 -2.64 14.73 1.56
C LEU A 5 -2.02 14.04 0.34
N ASP A 6 -0.70 14.19 0.13
CA ASP A 6 0.03 13.49 -0.92
C ASP A 6 0.25 12.01 -0.63
N ARG A 7 0.09 11.60 0.63
CA ARG A 7 0.34 10.21 1.02
C ARG A 7 -0.76 9.28 0.49
N ASP A 8 -0.38 8.32 -0.32
CA ASP A 8 -1.26 7.23 -0.75
C ASP A 8 -1.59 6.23 0.36
N SER A 9 -0.80 6.22 1.44
CA SER A 9 -0.99 5.35 2.60
C SER A 9 -2.05 5.82 3.59
N LEU A 10 -2.76 6.92 3.33
CA LEU A 10 -3.85 7.39 4.21
C LEU A 10 -5.04 6.42 4.17
N ARG A 11 -5.33 5.81 5.32
CA ARG A 11 -6.47 4.90 5.52
C ARG A 11 -7.73 5.67 5.92
N ILE A 12 -8.14 6.63 5.12
CA ILE A 12 -9.29 7.47 5.39
C ILE A 12 -10.13 7.67 4.14
N LYS A 13 -11.46 7.70 4.28
CA LYS A 13 -12.35 8.07 3.18
C LYS A 13 -12.16 9.52 2.78
N GLU A 14 -12.18 9.79 1.48
CA GLU A 14 -12.00 11.17 0.94
C GLU A 14 -13.03 12.15 1.47
N ALA A 15 -14.27 11.72 1.71
CA ALA A 15 -15.31 12.56 2.32
C ALA A 15 -14.94 13.01 3.75
N LYS A 16 -14.38 12.11 4.57
CA LYS A 16 -13.87 12.47 5.90
C LYS A 16 -12.64 13.37 5.83
N LEU A 17 -11.77 13.10 4.86
CA LEU A 17 -10.57 13.90 4.61
C LEU A 17 -10.97 15.33 4.21
N PHE A 18 -11.94 15.48 3.30
CA PHE A 18 -12.49 16.77 2.93
C PHE A 18 -13.06 17.53 4.14
N ALA A 19 -13.86 16.86 4.98
CA ALA A 19 -14.41 17.49 6.18
C ALA A 19 -13.33 18.00 7.14
N ALA A 20 -12.21 17.25 7.28
CA ALA A 20 -11.08 17.70 8.09
C ALA A 20 -10.34 18.90 7.46
N VAL A 21 -10.17 18.90 6.14
CA VAL A 21 -9.55 20.00 5.39
C VAL A 21 -10.42 21.26 5.45
N LEU A 22 -11.74 21.10 5.39
CA LEU A 22 -12.69 22.21 5.54
C LEU A 22 -12.55 22.89 6.91
N LYS A 23 -12.53 22.10 8.00
CA LYS A 23 -12.31 22.62 9.36
C LYS A 23 -10.95 23.30 9.50
N TRP A 24 -9.92 22.76 8.87
CA TRP A 24 -8.61 23.39 8.86
C TRP A 24 -8.64 24.74 8.13
N SER A 25 -9.36 24.86 7.00
CA SER A 25 -9.49 26.12 6.27
C SER A 25 -10.21 27.19 7.10
N GLU A 26 -11.20 26.79 7.90
CA GLU A 26 -11.89 27.69 8.84
C GLU A 26 -10.92 28.24 9.91
N ALA A 27 -10.16 27.36 10.56
CA ALA A 27 -9.16 27.75 11.52
C ALA A 27 -8.06 28.63 10.91
N GLU A 28 -7.65 28.35 9.67
CA GLU A 28 -6.65 29.14 8.97
C GLU A 28 -7.18 30.54 8.58
N CYS A 29 -8.44 30.65 8.15
CA CYS A 29 -9.08 31.95 7.93
C CYS A 29 -9.08 32.79 9.22
N LEU A 30 -9.45 32.20 10.36
CA LEU A 30 -9.43 32.89 11.66
C LEU A 30 -8.01 33.33 12.04
N ARG A 31 -7.01 32.48 11.83
CA ARG A 31 -5.59 32.80 12.11
C ARG A 31 -5.09 33.98 11.26
N GLN A 32 -5.61 34.11 10.04
CA GLN A 32 -5.26 35.20 9.12
C GLN A 32 -6.21 36.41 9.23
N ASN A 33 -7.14 36.44 10.20
CA ASN A 33 -8.16 37.49 10.36
C ASN A 33 -9.03 37.67 9.11
N LEU A 34 -9.33 36.60 8.38
CA LEU A 34 -10.20 36.59 7.21
C LEU A 34 -11.63 36.23 7.61
N GLN A 35 -12.62 36.75 6.86
CA GLN A 35 -14.02 36.36 7.03
C GLN A 35 -14.19 34.85 6.65
N LEU A 36 -15.08 34.17 7.39
CA LEU A 36 -15.42 32.76 7.13
C LEU A 36 -16.43 32.65 5.98
N ASN A 37 -15.96 32.85 4.76
CA ASN A 37 -16.75 32.66 3.53
C ASN A 37 -16.05 31.61 2.62
N ALA A 38 -16.75 31.16 1.57
CA ALA A 38 -16.28 30.14 0.66
C ALA A 38 -14.99 30.56 -0.09
N ASP A 39 -14.93 31.81 -0.53
CA ASP A 39 -13.79 32.35 -1.29
C ASP A 39 -12.52 32.39 -0.47
N ASN A 40 -12.60 32.87 0.77
CA ASN A 40 -11.46 32.91 1.69
C ASN A 40 -11.01 31.49 2.08
N LYS A 41 -11.95 30.56 2.35
CA LYS A 41 -11.62 29.16 2.61
C LYS A 41 -10.91 28.52 1.40
N ARG A 42 -11.40 28.76 0.19
CA ARG A 42 -10.75 28.28 -1.04
C ARG A 42 -9.36 28.91 -1.22
N ALA A 43 -9.22 30.19 -0.97
CA ALA A 43 -7.95 30.92 -1.09
C ALA A 43 -6.87 30.35 -0.14
N VAL A 44 -7.21 30.11 1.14
CA VAL A 44 -6.26 29.55 2.11
C VAL A 44 -5.93 28.08 1.82
N LEU A 45 -6.81 27.34 1.16
CA LEU A 45 -6.55 25.97 0.72
C LEU A 45 -5.59 25.94 -0.49
N GLY A 46 -5.73 26.85 -1.43
CA GLY A 46 -4.90 26.91 -2.62
C GLY A 46 -4.77 25.55 -3.31
N GLY A 47 -3.54 25.13 -3.61
CA GLY A 47 -3.24 23.83 -4.24
C GLY A 47 -3.56 22.60 -3.39
N VAL A 48 -3.87 22.75 -2.09
CA VAL A 48 -4.28 21.65 -1.20
C VAL A 48 -5.61 21.05 -1.65
N LEU A 49 -6.52 21.84 -2.18
CA LEU A 49 -7.83 21.40 -2.65
C LEU A 49 -7.71 20.35 -3.77
N GLY A 50 -6.76 20.53 -4.70
CA GLY A 50 -6.51 19.59 -5.80
C GLY A 50 -5.95 18.23 -5.36
N ARG A 51 -5.55 18.08 -4.09
CA ARG A 51 -5.03 16.83 -3.53
C ARG A 51 -6.11 15.94 -2.92
N ILE A 52 -7.34 16.44 -2.81
CA ILE A 52 -8.50 15.66 -2.40
C ILE A 52 -9.03 14.95 -3.64
N ARG A 53 -9.24 13.64 -3.49
CA ARG A 53 -9.63 12.76 -4.60
C ARG A 53 -11.15 12.69 -4.69
N PHE A 54 -11.80 13.80 -5.00
CA PHE A 54 -13.27 13.90 -5.12
C PHE A 54 -13.87 12.78 -5.99
N PRO A 55 -13.27 12.38 -7.15
CA PRO A 55 -13.83 11.32 -8.00
C PRO A 55 -13.95 9.94 -7.30
N LEU A 56 -13.32 9.76 -6.15
CA LEU A 56 -13.36 8.51 -5.37
C LEU A 56 -14.46 8.49 -4.28
N MET A 57 -15.20 9.57 -4.13
CA MET A 57 -16.39 9.63 -3.28
C MET A 57 -17.56 8.94 -3.97
N THR A 58 -18.58 8.55 -3.21
CA THR A 58 -19.87 8.26 -3.82
C THR A 58 -20.53 9.56 -4.23
N VAL A 59 -21.51 9.49 -5.15
CA VAL A 59 -22.26 10.69 -5.57
C VAL A 59 -22.99 11.33 -4.38
N GLU A 60 -23.46 10.52 -3.44
CA GLU A 60 -24.13 10.97 -2.21
C GLU A 60 -23.15 11.68 -1.26
N GLU A 61 -21.96 11.08 -1.03
CA GLU A 61 -20.91 11.70 -0.20
C GLU A 61 -20.48 13.04 -0.79
N PHE A 62 -20.37 13.13 -2.11
CA PHE A 62 -20.03 14.37 -2.81
C PHE A 62 -21.15 15.41 -2.72
N ALA A 63 -22.38 15.00 -3.00
CA ALA A 63 -23.56 15.89 -3.01
C ALA A 63 -23.84 16.48 -1.61
N GLN A 64 -23.70 15.67 -0.54
CA GLN A 64 -23.97 16.07 0.84
C GLN A 64 -22.86 16.90 1.49
N GLY A 65 -21.65 16.88 0.95
CA GLY A 65 -20.50 17.56 1.51
C GLY A 65 -19.86 18.58 0.56
N PRO A 66 -18.94 18.15 -0.32
CA PRO A 66 -18.17 19.06 -1.17
C PRO A 66 -19.03 19.99 -2.04
N ALA A 67 -20.08 19.46 -2.68
CA ALA A 67 -20.94 20.24 -3.58
C ALA A 67 -21.70 21.38 -2.88
N GLN A 68 -22.02 21.20 -1.59
CA GLN A 68 -22.73 22.21 -0.81
C GLN A 68 -21.81 23.17 -0.06
N SER A 69 -20.50 22.91 -0.05
CA SER A 69 -19.53 23.69 0.72
C SER A 69 -19.26 25.08 0.17
N GLY A 70 -19.60 25.32 -1.10
CA GLY A 70 -19.28 26.55 -1.85
C GLY A 70 -17.80 26.72 -2.20
N ILE A 71 -16.92 25.77 -1.78
CA ILE A 71 -15.47 25.84 -2.04
C ILE A 71 -15.14 25.47 -3.48
N LEU A 72 -15.88 24.52 -4.06
CA LEU A 72 -15.76 24.14 -5.47
C LEU A 72 -16.55 25.16 -6.34
N THR A 73 -16.00 25.43 -7.51
CA THR A 73 -16.74 26.21 -8.51
C THR A 73 -17.89 25.39 -9.11
N ASP A 74 -18.90 26.04 -9.64
CA ASP A 74 -20.03 25.38 -10.32
C ASP A 74 -19.54 24.44 -11.43
N ARG A 75 -18.50 24.86 -12.18
CA ARG A 75 -17.91 24.06 -13.25
C ARG A 75 -17.25 22.79 -12.70
N GLU A 76 -16.53 22.88 -11.56
CA GLU A 76 -15.93 21.70 -10.91
C GLU A 76 -17.02 20.77 -10.40
N CYS A 77 -18.08 21.29 -9.78
CA CYS A 77 -19.22 20.50 -9.32
C CYS A 77 -19.91 19.78 -10.47
N VAL A 78 -20.23 20.48 -11.56
CA VAL A 78 -20.86 19.88 -12.76
C VAL A 78 -19.95 18.78 -13.35
N SER A 79 -18.64 19.05 -13.49
CA SER A 79 -17.70 18.07 -14.03
C SER A 79 -17.63 16.80 -13.18
N LEU A 80 -17.65 16.94 -11.85
CA LEU A 80 -17.65 15.80 -10.92
C LEU A 80 -18.98 15.03 -10.95
N PHE A 81 -20.14 15.71 -11.01
CA PHE A 81 -21.42 15.02 -11.17
C PHE A 81 -21.50 14.22 -12.48
N LEU A 82 -21.00 14.79 -13.60
CA LEU A 82 -20.92 14.07 -14.88
C LEU A 82 -19.99 12.85 -14.76
N HIS A 83 -18.85 12.98 -14.08
CA HIS A 83 -17.93 11.86 -13.83
C HIS A 83 -18.60 10.73 -13.04
N PHE A 84 -19.48 11.03 -12.08
CA PHE A 84 -20.20 10.00 -11.32
C PHE A 84 -21.31 9.32 -12.11
N THR A 85 -21.96 10.02 -13.05
CA THR A 85 -23.24 9.61 -13.66
C THR A 85 -23.12 9.14 -15.10
N VAL A 86 -22.08 9.55 -15.83
CA VAL A 86 -21.92 9.23 -17.26
C VAL A 86 -20.97 8.04 -17.44
N ASN A 87 -21.27 7.21 -18.45
CA ASN A 87 -20.42 6.08 -18.85
C ASN A 87 -20.17 6.14 -20.39
N PRO A 88 -18.92 6.16 -20.87
CA PRO A 88 -17.69 6.15 -20.10
C PRO A 88 -17.51 7.44 -19.26
N LYS A 89 -16.82 7.31 -18.11
CA LYS A 89 -16.58 8.44 -17.21
C LYS A 89 -15.76 9.53 -17.90
N PRO A 90 -16.24 10.77 -17.97
CA PRO A 90 -15.45 11.87 -18.52
C PRO A 90 -14.27 12.21 -17.59
N PRO A 91 -13.14 12.71 -18.14
CA PRO A 91 -12.00 13.15 -17.35
C PRO A 91 -12.36 14.37 -16.50
N VAL A 92 -11.79 14.47 -15.31
CA VAL A 92 -11.95 15.58 -14.38
C VAL A 92 -10.61 16.15 -13.97
N GLY A 93 -10.59 17.39 -13.46
CA GLY A 93 -9.37 18.07 -13.00
C GLY A 93 -8.85 17.61 -11.63
N PHE A 94 -9.39 16.53 -11.09
CA PHE A 94 -9.02 15.97 -9.80
C PHE A 94 -8.49 14.53 -9.96
N MET A 95 -7.62 14.12 -9.04
CA MET A 95 -7.03 12.79 -9.07
C MET A 95 -8.12 11.72 -8.79
N ASP A 96 -8.21 10.72 -9.68
CA ASP A 96 -9.15 9.60 -9.62
C ASP A 96 -8.50 8.26 -9.23
N VAL A 97 -7.23 8.32 -8.81
CA VAL A 97 -6.46 7.14 -8.39
C VAL A 97 -6.68 6.87 -6.90
N PRO A 98 -7.16 5.68 -6.50
CA PRO A 98 -7.44 5.37 -5.10
C PRO A 98 -6.21 5.46 -4.20
N ARG A 99 -6.42 5.92 -2.95
CA ARG A 99 -5.48 5.70 -1.86
C ARG A 99 -5.56 4.24 -1.41
N TRP A 100 -4.57 3.81 -0.67
CA TRP A 100 -4.65 2.50 -0.05
C TRP A 100 -5.70 2.50 1.08
N THR A 101 -6.82 1.78 0.89
CA THR A 101 -7.95 1.72 1.84
C THR A 101 -8.41 0.30 2.16
N GLY A 102 -7.74 -0.73 1.61
CA GLY A 102 -8.12 -2.12 1.76
C GLY A 102 -7.76 -2.73 3.13
N LYS A 103 -8.46 -3.82 3.50
CA LYS A 103 -7.97 -4.74 4.53
C LYS A 103 -6.74 -5.46 3.98
N GLU A 104 -5.75 -5.67 4.83
CA GLU A 104 -4.58 -6.46 4.48
C GLU A 104 -4.99 -7.88 4.12
N GLN A 105 -4.41 -8.38 3.04
CA GLN A 105 -4.53 -9.75 2.57
C GLN A 105 -3.14 -10.37 2.50
N THR A 106 -3.07 -11.67 2.69
CA THR A 106 -1.81 -12.41 2.59
C THR A 106 -1.80 -13.23 1.32
N ALA A 107 -0.80 -13.00 0.46
CA ALA A 107 -0.50 -13.87 -0.66
C ALA A 107 0.43 -14.99 -0.17
N SER A 108 -0.12 -16.14 0.14
CA SER A 108 0.66 -17.32 0.54
C SER A 108 0.94 -18.19 -0.69
N ARG A 109 2.21 -18.43 -0.97
CA ARG A 109 2.61 -19.21 -2.14
C ARG A 109 3.01 -20.65 -1.85
N TYR A 110 3.24 -21.00 -0.59
CA TYR A 110 3.68 -22.34 -0.21
C TYR A 110 2.52 -23.23 0.20
N GLN A 111 2.59 -24.50 -0.21
CA GLN A 111 1.58 -25.52 0.11
C GLN A 111 2.02 -26.42 1.26
N GLN A 112 3.31 -26.49 1.55
CA GLN A 112 3.87 -27.32 2.62
C GLN A 112 4.93 -26.53 3.39
N ILE A 113 5.16 -26.96 4.63
CA ILE A 113 6.15 -26.39 5.53
C ILE A 113 7.11 -27.50 5.93
N GLU A 114 8.41 -27.22 5.83
CA GLU A 114 9.49 -28.09 6.25
C GLU A 114 10.41 -27.36 7.24
N SER A 115 11.47 -28.02 7.68
CA SER A 115 12.36 -27.52 8.73
C SER A 115 13.81 -27.61 8.31
N GLY A 116 14.64 -26.67 8.80
CA GLY A 116 16.09 -26.70 8.60
C GLY A 116 16.60 -25.74 7.52
N TRP A 117 15.99 -24.55 7.39
CA TRP A 117 16.51 -23.48 6.53
C TRP A 117 17.55 -22.66 7.27
N GLY A 118 18.78 -22.68 6.79
CA GLY A 118 19.90 -21.96 7.39
C GLY A 118 20.15 -20.58 6.79
N TYR A 119 20.73 -19.69 7.57
CA TYR A 119 21.05 -18.33 7.19
C TYR A 119 22.55 -18.11 7.15
N SER A 120 23.09 -17.86 5.94
CA SER A 120 24.53 -17.68 5.68
C SER A 120 24.95 -16.20 5.56
N GLY A 121 24.06 -15.27 5.92
CA GLY A 121 24.25 -13.83 5.71
C GLY A 121 23.81 -13.34 4.33
N MET A 122 23.45 -14.23 3.42
CA MET A 122 22.82 -13.90 2.15
C MET A 122 21.31 -13.67 2.35
N SER A 123 20.72 -12.84 1.47
CA SER A 123 19.28 -12.61 1.50
C SER A 123 18.51 -13.69 0.77
N ASP A 124 17.36 -14.06 1.29
CA ASP A 124 16.34 -14.81 0.58
C ASP A 124 15.58 -13.87 -0.37
N LYS A 125 15.53 -14.21 -1.65
CA LYS A 125 15.00 -13.34 -2.69
C LYS A 125 14.03 -14.09 -3.60
N VAL A 126 12.91 -13.45 -3.89
CA VAL A 126 11.95 -13.90 -4.91
C VAL A 126 11.51 -12.72 -5.76
N ARG A 127 11.42 -12.92 -7.06
CA ARG A 127 10.81 -11.95 -7.97
C ARG A 127 9.32 -12.16 -8.00
N PHE A 128 8.57 -11.05 -8.03
CA PHE A 128 7.12 -11.11 -8.21
C PHE A 128 6.63 -10.00 -9.13
N MET A 129 5.47 -10.22 -9.70
CA MET A 129 4.70 -9.29 -10.51
C MET A 129 3.22 -9.44 -10.13
N VAL A 130 2.46 -8.37 -10.22
CA VAL A 130 1.01 -8.36 -9.97
C VAL A 130 0.26 -7.83 -11.19
N ASP A 131 -1.01 -8.21 -11.34
CA ASP A 131 -1.88 -7.73 -12.42
C ASP A 131 -2.63 -6.43 -12.08
N HIS A 132 -2.64 -6.03 -10.81
CA HIS A 132 -3.26 -4.81 -10.32
C HIS A 132 -2.31 -4.01 -9.44
N ARG A 133 -2.51 -2.69 -9.37
CA ARG A 133 -1.78 -1.84 -8.44
C ARG A 133 -2.13 -2.22 -7.00
N ILE A 134 -1.12 -2.52 -6.21
CA ILE A 134 -1.25 -2.84 -4.78
C ILE A 134 -0.21 -2.11 -3.94
N TYR A 135 -0.39 -2.19 -2.64
CA TYR A 135 0.60 -1.74 -1.66
C TYR A 135 1.09 -2.92 -0.83
N VAL A 136 2.38 -3.21 -0.91
CA VAL A 136 3.02 -4.22 -0.07
C VAL A 136 3.32 -3.61 1.29
N VAL A 137 2.75 -4.18 2.34
CA VAL A 137 2.88 -3.67 3.72
C VAL A 137 3.95 -4.39 4.52
N GLY A 138 4.36 -5.59 4.11
CA GLY A 138 5.38 -6.38 4.79
C GLY A 138 5.44 -7.81 4.27
N PHE A 139 6.19 -8.62 4.98
CA PHE A 139 6.34 -10.06 4.71
C PHE A 139 5.90 -10.87 5.92
N SER A 140 5.51 -12.12 5.66
CA SER A 140 5.29 -13.15 6.67
C SER A 140 6.44 -14.15 6.55
N LEU A 141 7.32 -14.22 7.55
CA LEU A 141 8.53 -15.00 7.56
C LEU A 141 8.44 -16.15 8.57
N TYR A 142 9.02 -17.29 8.26
CA TYR A 142 9.07 -18.40 9.18
C TYR A 142 10.10 -18.14 10.30
N GLY A 143 9.87 -18.79 11.44
CA GLY A 143 10.72 -18.70 12.62
C GLY A 143 11.39 -20.01 12.97
N SER A 144 12.04 -20.05 14.13
CA SER A 144 12.92 -21.10 14.63
C SER A 144 12.26 -22.48 14.74
N ILE A 145 13.04 -23.51 14.41
CA ILE A 145 12.72 -24.92 14.69
C ILE A 145 13.16 -25.36 16.08
N HIS A 146 13.95 -24.54 16.79
CA HIS A 146 14.57 -24.86 18.09
C HIS A 146 13.85 -24.24 19.30
N GLY A 147 12.60 -23.74 19.13
CA GLY A 147 11.85 -23.06 20.17
C GLY A 147 11.95 -21.54 20.08
N PRO A 148 11.55 -20.81 21.13
CA PRO A 148 11.54 -19.35 21.12
C PRO A 148 12.92 -18.74 20.86
N CYS A 149 13.01 -17.85 19.89
CA CYS A 149 14.25 -17.15 19.59
C CYS A 149 13.98 -15.82 18.87
N GLU A 150 14.90 -14.87 18.98
CA GLU A 150 14.83 -13.58 18.32
C GLU A 150 15.56 -13.62 16.97
N TYR A 151 14.94 -13.03 15.95
CA TYR A 151 15.52 -12.80 14.63
C TYR A 151 15.69 -11.31 14.38
N GLN A 152 16.84 -10.94 13.83
CA GLN A 152 17.03 -9.64 13.19
C GLN A 152 16.80 -9.81 11.70
N VAL A 153 16.01 -8.93 11.10
CA VAL A 153 15.68 -9.03 9.70
C VAL A 153 15.69 -7.68 9.01
N THR A 154 16.29 -7.65 7.81
CA THR A 154 16.17 -6.52 6.89
C THR A 154 15.29 -6.96 5.72
N ILE A 155 14.14 -6.31 5.54
CA ILE A 155 13.23 -6.55 4.42
C ILE A 155 13.34 -5.42 3.40
N GLN A 156 13.22 -5.77 2.10
CA GLN A 156 13.33 -4.82 1.01
C GLN A 156 12.40 -5.17 -0.14
N ILE A 157 11.90 -4.13 -0.84
CA ILE A 157 11.32 -4.22 -2.18
C ILE A 157 12.18 -3.44 -3.15
N ILE A 158 12.59 -4.09 -4.23
CA ILE A 158 13.47 -3.54 -5.25
C ILE A 158 12.74 -3.61 -6.60
N HIS A 159 12.72 -2.51 -7.35
CA HIS A 159 12.24 -2.51 -8.73
C HIS A 159 13.27 -3.19 -9.61
N THR A 160 12.94 -4.37 -10.16
CA THR A 160 13.93 -5.24 -10.82
C THR A 160 14.59 -4.61 -12.04
N GLY A 161 13.85 -3.87 -12.85
CA GLY A 161 14.38 -3.31 -14.10
C GLY A 161 15.36 -2.14 -13.91
N SER A 162 15.23 -1.37 -12.84
CA SER A 162 16.11 -0.21 -12.54
C SER A 162 16.99 -0.46 -11.32
N GLU A 163 16.90 -1.61 -10.67
CA GLU A 163 17.56 -1.95 -9.40
C GLU A 163 17.33 -0.92 -8.26
N ARG A 164 16.30 -0.09 -8.42
CA ARG A 164 15.97 0.95 -7.45
C ARG A 164 15.32 0.32 -6.21
N LEU A 165 15.88 0.61 -5.04
CA LEU A 165 15.26 0.31 -3.76
C LEU A 165 14.02 1.19 -3.56
N LEU A 166 12.85 0.58 -3.39
CA LEU A 166 11.58 1.29 -3.18
C LEU A 166 11.26 1.44 -1.70
N GLY A 167 11.65 0.48 -0.88
CA GLY A 167 11.51 0.55 0.56
C GLY A 167 12.32 -0.51 1.26
N SER A 168 12.75 -0.19 2.48
CA SER A 168 13.50 -1.07 3.36
C SER A 168 13.08 -0.83 4.81
N ASN A 169 13.10 -1.88 5.60
CA ASN A 169 13.00 -1.78 7.04
C ASN A 169 13.88 -2.83 7.71
N GLU A 170 14.47 -2.43 8.82
CA GLU A 170 15.25 -3.29 9.71
C GLU A 170 14.51 -3.41 11.02
N VAL A 171 14.14 -4.62 11.40
CA VAL A 171 13.34 -4.93 12.58
C VAL A 171 13.78 -6.25 13.19
N SER A 172 13.35 -6.51 14.43
CA SER A 172 13.43 -7.84 15.03
C SER A 172 12.04 -8.41 15.26
N PHE A 173 11.94 -9.73 15.28
CA PHE A 173 10.76 -10.45 15.75
C PHE A 173 11.15 -11.65 16.58
N THR A 174 10.29 -12.03 17.52
CA THR A 174 10.47 -13.22 18.36
C THR A 174 9.61 -14.35 17.80
N SER A 175 10.27 -15.42 17.39
CA SER A 175 9.63 -16.69 17.06
C SER A 175 9.28 -17.43 18.35
N ASP A 176 8.14 -18.13 18.36
CA ASP A 176 7.70 -19.00 19.46
C ASP A 176 8.10 -20.48 19.25
N GLY A 177 8.78 -20.79 18.14
CA GLY A 177 9.16 -22.14 17.75
C GLY A 177 8.07 -22.89 16.98
N SER A 178 6.93 -22.27 16.71
CA SER A 178 5.89 -22.87 15.87
C SER A 178 6.25 -22.78 14.38
N ASN A 179 5.53 -23.57 13.57
CA ASN A 179 5.62 -23.51 12.10
C ASN A 179 4.76 -22.37 11.50
N SER A 180 4.27 -21.46 12.33
CA SER A 180 3.56 -20.25 11.89
C SER A 180 4.53 -19.22 11.32
N THR A 181 3.98 -18.27 10.57
CA THR A 181 4.77 -17.14 10.07
C THR A 181 4.61 -15.92 10.98
N PHE A 182 5.68 -15.14 11.10
CA PHE A 182 5.78 -13.92 11.89
C PHE A 182 5.79 -12.71 10.94
N ARG A 183 4.98 -11.70 11.28
CA ARG A 183 4.81 -10.52 10.42
C ARG A 183 5.95 -9.54 10.61
N VAL A 184 6.56 -9.16 9.51
CA VAL A 184 7.64 -8.16 9.43
C VAL A 184 7.18 -7.05 8.49
N MET A 185 7.00 -5.85 9.01
CA MET A 185 6.30 -4.77 8.32
C MET A 185 7.26 -3.68 7.84
N PHE A 186 6.96 -3.08 6.69
CA PHE A 186 7.58 -1.82 6.28
C PHE A 186 7.04 -0.67 7.15
N LYS A 187 7.82 0.41 7.28
CA LYS A 187 7.38 1.62 8.00
C LYS A 187 6.19 2.28 7.32
N GLU A 188 6.19 2.24 5.98
CA GLU A 188 5.09 2.73 5.14
C GLU A 188 4.81 1.68 4.04
N PRO A 189 3.55 1.53 3.60
CA PRO A 189 3.20 0.67 2.48
C PRO A 189 3.95 1.06 1.21
N ILE A 190 4.47 0.05 0.48
CA ILE A 190 5.25 0.25 -0.73
C ILE A 190 4.35 -0.01 -1.93
N GLU A 191 4.16 1.01 -2.76
CA GLU A 191 3.37 0.90 -3.99
C GLU A 191 4.10 0.05 -5.03
N VAL A 192 3.38 -0.92 -5.60
CA VAL A 192 3.84 -1.71 -6.75
C VAL A 192 2.82 -1.61 -7.88
N GLN A 193 3.32 -1.35 -9.08
CA GLN A 193 2.53 -1.15 -10.29
C GLN A 193 2.22 -2.49 -10.98
N PRO A 194 1.09 -2.60 -11.69
CA PRO A 194 0.75 -3.80 -12.42
C PRO A 194 1.77 -4.10 -13.55
N ASN A 195 1.93 -5.37 -13.86
CA ASN A 195 2.78 -5.86 -14.94
C ASN A 195 4.25 -5.41 -14.87
N THR A 196 4.73 -5.11 -13.67
CA THR A 196 6.09 -4.66 -13.39
C THR A 196 6.77 -5.65 -12.46
N ASN A 197 8.02 -5.99 -12.73
CA ASN A 197 8.79 -6.93 -11.92
C ASN A 197 9.44 -6.26 -10.72
N TYR A 198 9.23 -6.85 -9.55
CA TYR A 198 9.84 -6.45 -8.29
C TYR A 198 10.55 -7.64 -7.65
N THR A 199 11.58 -7.36 -6.87
CA THR A 199 12.25 -8.35 -6.03
C THR A 199 11.90 -8.09 -4.57
N ALA A 200 11.27 -9.07 -3.94
CA ALA A 200 11.14 -9.13 -2.49
C ALA A 200 12.41 -9.78 -1.93
N SER A 201 13.04 -9.13 -0.96
CA SER A 201 14.29 -9.58 -0.35
C SER A 201 14.15 -9.54 1.17
N ALA A 202 14.58 -10.60 1.85
CA ALA A 202 14.68 -10.69 3.30
C ALA A 202 16.06 -11.22 3.68
N ASN A 203 16.79 -10.47 4.49
CA ASN A 203 18.05 -10.93 5.09
C ASN A 203 17.80 -11.18 6.57
N LEU A 204 17.91 -12.42 6.99
CA LEU A 204 17.67 -12.85 8.36
C LEU A 204 18.97 -13.23 9.06
N LYS A 205 19.03 -12.88 10.35
CA LYS A 205 20.05 -13.36 11.28
C LYS A 205 19.36 -14.04 12.45
N GLY A 206 19.62 -15.31 12.65
CA GLY A 206 18.98 -16.14 13.67
C GLY A 206 19.35 -17.61 13.49
N PHE A 207 18.69 -18.49 14.24
CA PHE A 207 18.83 -19.93 14.12
C PHE A 207 18.13 -20.46 12.86
N ASP A 208 18.35 -21.75 12.56
CA ASP A 208 17.64 -22.41 11.48
C ASP A 208 16.11 -22.32 11.68
N SER A 209 15.39 -22.10 10.61
CA SER A 209 13.96 -21.89 10.64
C SER A 209 13.17 -23.02 9.95
N HIS A 210 11.86 -22.98 10.17
CA HIS A 210 10.92 -23.57 9.22
C HIS A 210 11.02 -22.85 7.87
N TYR A 211 10.58 -23.52 6.80
CA TYR A 211 10.52 -22.93 5.47
C TYR A 211 9.38 -23.54 4.65
N GLY A 212 8.96 -22.82 3.63
CA GLY A 212 7.89 -23.24 2.75
C GLY A 212 8.39 -24.02 1.54
N THR A 213 7.68 -25.07 1.16
CA THR A 213 7.93 -25.88 -0.04
C THR A 213 6.67 -26.01 -0.90
N LYS A 214 6.80 -26.63 -2.08
CA LYS A 214 5.75 -26.73 -3.09
C LYS A 214 5.15 -25.36 -3.43
N GLY A 215 6.03 -24.40 -3.69
CA GLY A 215 5.68 -23.03 -4.02
C GLY A 215 4.92 -22.94 -5.33
N MET A 216 3.88 -22.13 -5.33
CA MET A 216 3.06 -21.84 -6.52
C MET A 216 3.68 -20.66 -7.29
N ARG A 217 3.80 -20.81 -8.61
CA ARG A 217 4.23 -19.72 -9.51
C ARG A 217 3.18 -18.64 -9.68
N LYS A 218 1.91 -18.98 -9.46
CA LYS A 218 0.76 -18.09 -9.58
C LYS A 218 -0.13 -18.24 -8.35
N VAL A 219 -0.46 -17.12 -7.72
CA VAL A 219 -1.37 -17.06 -6.57
C VAL A 219 -2.42 -16.00 -6.84
N VAL A 220 -3.68 -16.34 -6.67
CA VAL A 220 -4.80 -15.41 -6.75
C VAL A 220 -5.26 -15.08 -5.34
N VAL A 221 -5.32 -13.80 -5.03
CA VAL A 221 -5.81 -13.28 -3.74
C VAL A 221 -7.16 -12.61 -3.99
N GLU A 222 -8.19 -13.11 -3.32
CA GLU A 222 -9.53 -12.52 -3.34
C GLU A 222 -9.58 -11.32 -2.40
N CYS A 223 -9.93 -10.15 -2.92
CA CYS A 223 -10.06 -8.93 -2.14
C CYS A 223 -11.51 -8.75 -1.66
N PRO A 224 -11.71 -8.10 -0.49
CA PRO A 224 -13.05 -7.89 0.08
C PRO A 224 -14.02 -7.10 -0.81
N ASN A 225 -13.53 -6.39 -1.81
CA ASN A 225 -14.33 -5.66 -2.80
C ASN A 225 -14.75 -6.53 -4.01
N GLY A 226 -14.47 -7.85 -3.97
CA GLY A 226 -14.76 -8.80 -5.06
C GLY A 226 -13.74 -8.78 -6.20
N GLN A 227 -12.71 -7.95 -6.11
CA GLN A 227 -11.62 -7.92 -7.09
C GLN A 227 -10.56 -8.95 -6.73
N ASN A 228 -10.05 -9.68 -7.72
CA ASN A 228 -8.95 -10.62 -7.55
C ASN A 228 -7.64 -9.97 -7.95
N VAL A 229 -6.60 -10.20 -7.16
CA VAL A 229 -5.23 -9.81 -7.48
C VAL A 229 -4.40 -11.07 -7.72
N THR A 230 -3.78 -11.14 -8.88
CA THR A 230 -2.93 -12.26 -9.27
C THR A 230 -1.46 -11.91 -9.08
N PHE A 231 -0.78 -12.69 -8.25
CA PHE A 231 0.67 -12.67 -8.11
C PHE A 231 1.29 -13.72 -9.03
N GLN A 232 2.36 -13.35 -9.72
CA GLN A 232 3.22 -14.26 -10.45
C GLN A 232 4.62 -14.22 -9.85
N PHE A 233 5.15 -15.37 -9.43
CA PHE A 233 6.46 -15.50 -8.81
C PHE A 233 7.46 -16.11 -9.77
N SER A 234 8.70 -15.63 -9.74
CA SER A 234 9.80 -16.15 -10.52
C SER A 234 11.12 -16.12 -9.74
N TYR A 235 12.07 -16.90 -10.21
CA TYR A 235 13.39 -17.03 -9.60
C TYR A 235 14.23 -15.75 -9.76
N VAL A 236 15.06 -15.49 -8.76
CA VAL A 236 16.11 -14.46 -8.80
C VAL A 236 17.46 -15.16 -8.94
N ALA A 237 18.15 -14.97 -10.06
CA ALA A 237 19.49 -15.46 -10.25
C ALA A 237 20.52 -14.65 -9.44
N GLY A 238 21.64 -15.30 -9.09
CA GLY A 238 22.76 -14.64 -8.39
C GLY A 238 22.64 -14.69 -6.86
N ASN A 239 23.13 -13.69 -6.18
CA ASN A 239 23.30 -13.62 -4.73
C ASN A 239 21.98 -13.82 -3.95
N ASN A 240 21.64 -15.08 -3.70
CA ASN A 240 20.39 -15.52 -3.09
C ASN A 240 20.68 -16.72 -2.18
N ASN A 241 20.10 -16.78 -0.98
CA ASN A 241 20.30 -17.82 0.03
C ASN A 241 19.70 -19.20 -0.34
N GLY A 242 19.41 -19.43 -1.62
CA GLY A 242 18.83 -20.68 -2.12
C GLY A 242 17.32 -20.60 -2.39
N THR A 243 16.68 -19.49 -2.07
CA THR A 243 15.24 -19.31 -2.34
C THR A 243 14.95 -19.47 -3.82
N SER A 244 13.97 -20.30 -4.12
CA SER A 244 13.44 -20.56 -5.46
C SER A 244 11.94 -20.25 -5.53
N VAL A 245 11.33 -20.53 -6.68
CA VAL A 245 9.87 -20.49 -6.77
C VAL A 245 9.24 -21.65 -5.98
N GLU A 246 9.92 -22.79 -5.91
CA GLU A 246 9.41 -24.03 -5.33
C GLU A 246 9.65 -24.15 -3.83
N GLY A 247 10.67 -23.45 -3.31
CA GLY A 247 11.00 -23.47 -1.90
C GLY A 247 11.80 -22.24 -1.45
N MET A 248 11.78 -21.98 -0.16
CA MET A 248 12.57 -20.97 0.52
C MET A 248 13.59 -21.71 1.37
#